data_9dd2925602b89f6470ca849ff15645d8
#
_entry.id   9dd2925602b89f6470ca849ff15645d8
#
_cell.length_a   1.000
_cell.length_b   1.000
_cell.length_c   1.000
_cell.angle_alpha   90.00
_cell.angle_beta   90.00
_cell.angle_gamma   90.00
#
_symmetry.space_group_name_H-M   'P 1'
#
loop_
_entity.id
_entity.type
_entity.pdbx_description
1 polymer ?
#
loop_
_entity_poly.entity_id
_entity_poly.type
_entity_poly.pdbx_seq_one_letter_code
_entity_poly.pdbx_strand_id
1 'polypeptide(L)'
;MLNRRQLLGAGAAGATLVSSKAWGQTLNMGLPEAAQMDSAATAITARPSSGPDYTPVVTLNGWTLPHRMNNGVKEFHLVAEPVERELADGMIAHLWGYNGQSTGPTIEAVEGDRVRIYVTNKLPEGTTVHWHGLILPSGMDGVSGLSHPSIPPGKTFVYEFDLVKSGTFMYHPHGDEMTQMAMGMMGMFV
;
A
#
# COMPACT_ATOMS: atom_id res chain seq x y z
N MET A 1 -35.87 -8.74 54.28
CA MET A 1 -35.32 -9.40 53.08
C MET A 1 -36.12 -8.94 51.88
N LEU A 2 -35.57 -8.08 51.06
CA LEU A 2 -36.22 -7.59 49.85
C LEU A 2 -36.13 -8.66 48.76
N ASN A 3 -37.22 -8.97 48.12
CA ASN A 3 -37.37 -10.01 47.13
C ASN A 3 -36.84 -9.48 45.76
N ARG A 4 -36.27 -10.39 44.93
CA ARG A 4 -35.63 -10.08 43.63
C ARG A 4 -36.49 -9.26 42.64
N ARG A 5 -37.81 -9.22 42.82
CA ARG A 5 -38.72 -8.43 41.98
C ARG A 5 -38.75 -6.94 42.33
N GLN A 6 -38.25 -6.56 43.53
CA GLN A 6 -38.21 -5.16 43.96
C GLN A 6 -36.91 -4.43 43.52
N LEU A 7 -35.92 -5.17 43.05
CA LEU A 7 -34.66 -4.61 42.55
C LEU A 7 -34.69 -4.22 41.06
N LEU A 8 -35.73 -4.61 40.33
CA LEU A 8 -35.88 -4.29 38.91
C LEU A 8 -36.75 -3.05 38.61
N GLY A 9 -37.26 -2.41 39.65
CA GLY A 9 -38.16 -1.24 39.51
C GLY A 9 -37.51 0.13 39.71
N ALA A 10 -36.23 0.22 40.04
CA ALA A 10 -35.57 1.49 40.38
C ALA A 10 -34.52 1.98 39.39
N GLY A 11 -34.52 1.45 38.17
CA GLY A 11 -33.50 1.73 37.16
C GLY A 11 -33.99 2.42 35.88
N ALA A 12 -35.21 3.00 35.89
CA ALA A 12 -35.78 3.56 34.68
C ALA A 12 -36.06 5.07 34.78
N ALA A 13 -35.08 5.85 35.22
CA ALA A 13 -35.17 7.30 35.12
C ALA A 13 -33.75 7.86 34.95
N GLY A 14 -33.35 8.10 33.72
CA GLY A 14 -32.08 8.75 33.44
C GLY A 14 -31.42 8.39 32.10
N ALA A 15 -32.14 7.79 31.17
CA ALA A 15 -31.68 7.77 29.79
C ALA A 15 -31.96 9.12 29.15
N THR A 16 -31.06 10.07 29.34
CA THR A 16 -31.01 11.22 28.47
C THR A 16 -30.81 10.69 27.04
N LEU A 17 -31.81 10.92 26.22
CA LEU A 17 -31.72 10.74 24.77
C LEU A 17 -30.54 11.59 24.25
N VAL A 18 -29.36 10.99 24.20
CA VAL A 18 -28.29 11.48 23.38
C VAL A 18 -28.79 11.30 21.95
N SER A 19 -29.14 12.40 21.34
CA SER A 19 -29.72 12.46 20.01
C SER A 19 -28.87 11.65 19.05
N SER A 20 -29.52 10.74 18.33
CA SER A 20 -28.95 9.90 17.27
C SER A 20 -28.39 10.69 16.06
N LYS A 21 -28.22 12.01 16.18
CA LYS A 21 -27.58 12.86 15.18
C LYS A 21 -26.04 12.82 15.22
N ALA A 22 -25.42 12.21 16.20
CA ALA A 22 -23.96 12.14 16.29
C ALA A 22 -23.33 10.99 15.48
N TRP A 23 -24.11 10.05 14.98
CA TRP A 23 -23.62 8.90 14.19
C TRP A 23 -23.87 9.02 12.69
N GLY A 24 -24.43 10.13 12.25
CA GLY A 24 -24.67 10.43 10.82
C GLY A 24 -23.66 11.39 10.18
N GLN A 25 -22.65 11.81 10.90
CA GLN A 25 -21.49 12.38 10.25
C GLN A 25 -20.72 11.18 9.67
N THR A 26 -21.00 10.83 8.41
CA THR A 26 -19.97 10.29 7.56
C THR A 26 -18.74 11.17 7.83
N LEU A 27 -17.74 10.60 8.51
CA LEU A 27 -16.40 11.10 8.41
C LEU A 27 -16.12 11.13 6.90
N ASN A 28 -16.35 12.28 6.31
CA ASN A 28 -15.77 12.62 5.04
C ASN A 28 -14.27 12.74 5.35
N MET A 29 -13.64 11.58 5.49
CA MET A 29 -12.20 11.47 5.33
C MET A 29 -12.00 11.76 3.85
N GLY A 30 -12.06 13.04 3.52
CA GLY A 30 -11.55 13.50 2.25
C GLY A 30 -10.25 12.74 2.08
N LEU A 31 -10.20 11.91 1.06
CA LEU A 31 -8.91 11.47 0.54
C LEU A 31 -8.06 12.73 0.59
N PRO A 32 -6.89 12.75 1.21
CA PRO A 32 -6.08 13.95 1.18
C PRO A 32 -6.04 14.34 -0.28
N GLU A 33 -6.71 15.44 -0.58
CA GLU A 33 -6.54 16.15 -1.83
C GLU A 33 -5.04 16.16 -2.00
N ALA A 34 -4.54 15.52 -3.07
CA ALA A 34 -3.14 15.21 -3.27
C ALA A 34 -2.33 16.34 -2.67
N ALA A 35 -1.73 16.06 -1.51
CA ALA A 35 -1.28 17.11 -0.62
C ALA A 35 -0.47 18.07 -1.47
N GLN A 36 -0.97 19.28 -1.64
CA GLN A 36 -0.19 20.37 -2.20
C GLN A 36 0.91 20.61 -1.17
N MET A 37 1.94 19.78 -1.26
CA MET A 37 3.15 20.01 -0.50
C MET A 37 3.70 21.34 -0.97
N ASP A 38 3.76 22.27 -0.03
CA ASP A 38 4.35 23.57 -0.21
C ASP A 38 5.64 23.43 -1.03
N SER A 39 5.71 24.14 -2.15
CA SER A 39 6.83 24.14 -3.09
C SER A 39 8.12 24.75 -2.54
N ALA A 40 8.17 24.95 -1.22
CA ALA A 40 9.33 25.46 -0.48
C ALA A 40 10.24 24.36 0.09
N ALA A 41 9.87 23.07 0.00
CA ALA A 41 10.84 22.01 0.22
C ALA A 41 11.87 22.10 -0.91
N THR A 42 13.11 22.36 -0.56
CA THR A 42 14.28 22.45 -1.44
C THR A 42 14.11 21.45 -2.57
N ALA A 43 13.97 21.94 -3.81
CA ALA A 43 13.79 21.07 -4.97
C ALA A 43 14.99 20.12 -5.03
N ILE A 44 14.81 18.92 -4.50
CA ILE A 44 15.76 17.83 -4.71
C ILE A 44 15.66 17.58 -6.20
N THR A 45 16.67 18.01 -6.94
CA THR A 45 16.71 17.83 -8.38
C THR A 45 16.79 16.34 -8.61
N ALA A 46 15.70 15.75 -9.09
CA ALA A 46 15.64 14.33 -9.40
C ALA A 46 16.82 13.98 -10.30
N ARG A 47 17.68 13.07 -9.87
CA ARG A 47 18.77 12.58 -10.70
C ARG A 47 18.16 11.76 -11.83
N PRO A 48 18.65 11.89 -13.08
CA PRO A 48 18.16 11.05 -14.16
C PRO A 48 18.41 9.58 -13.81
N SER A 49 17.41 8.75 -14.03
CA SER A 49 17.53 7.29 -13.88
C SER A 49 18.32 6.61 -15.01
N SER A 50 19.05 7.39 -15.76
CA SER A 50 19.92 6.95 -16.85
C SER A 50 21.06 7.96 -17.01
N GLY A 51 22.26 7.48 -17.27
CA GLY A 51 23.46 8.30 -17.45
C GLY A 51 24.72 7.49 -17.19
N PRO A 52 25.90 8.08 -17.40
CA PRO A 52 27.18 7.35 -17.28
C PRO A 52 27.45 6.82 -15.85
N ASP A 53 26.83 7.43 -14.83
CA ASP A 53 27.01 7.05 -13.43
C ASP A 53 25.85 6.17 -12.90
N TYR A 54 24.91 5.80 -13.78
CA TYR A 54 23.78 4.95 -13.41
C TYR A 54 24.08 3.49 -13.77
N THR A 55 24.06 2.61 -12.77
CA THR A 55 24.18 1.17 -12.95
C THR A 55 22.84 0.52 -12.65
N PRO A 56 22.15 -0.08 -13.65
CA PRO A 56 20.91 -0.79 -13.43
C PRO A 56 21.09 -1.95 -12.46
N VAL A 57 20.06 -2.20 -11.64
CA VAL A 57 20.01 -3.37 -10.78
C VAL A 57 19.67 -4.60 -11.63
N VAL A 58 20.42 -5.68 -11.43
CA VAL A 58 20.17 -6.98 -12.06
C VAL A 58 19.72 -7.95 -10.98
N THR A 59 18.45 -8.37 -11.05
CA THR A 59 17.90 -9.39 -10.15
C THR A 59 17.92 -10.75 -10.83
N LEU A 60 18.46 -11.77 -10.17
CA LEU A 60 18.65 -13.10 -10.76
C LEU A 60 17.33 -13.85 -11.01
N ASN A 61 16.30 -13.61 -10.19
CA ASN A 61 15.03 -14.33 -10.21
C ASN A 61 13.82 -13.44 -10.51
N GLY A 62 14.03 -12.35 -11.23
CA GLY A 62 12.96 -11.42 -11.52
C GLY A 62 13.36 -10.46 -12.64
N TRP A 63 12.49 -9.49 -12.87
CA TRP A 63 12.75 -8.42 -13.81
C TRP A 63 12.42 -7.08 -13.15
N THR A 64 13.01 -6.03 -13.64
CA THR A 64 12.74 -4.68 -13.19
C THR A 64 11.42 -4.19 -13.75
N LEU A 65 10.55 -3.66 -12.88
CA LEU A 65 9.27 -3.10 -13.30
C LEU A 65 9.50 -1.88 -14.21
N PRO A 66 8.99 -1.89 -15.44
CA PRO A 66 9.14 -0.75 -16.32
C PRO A 66 8.40 0.47 -15.77
N HIS A 67 8.94 1.65 -16.03
CA HIS A 67 8.34 2.92 -15.67
C HIS A 67 8.22 3.83 -16.89
N ARG A 68 7.39 4.85 -16.74
CA ARG A 68 7.36 5.98 -17.68
C ARG A 68 7.65 7.28 -16.93
N MET A 69 8.28 8.22 -17.59
CA MET A 69 8.43 9.57 -17.06
C MET A 69 7.23 10.44 -17.45
N ASN A 70 6.63 11.11 -16.49
CA ASN A 70 5.52 12.02 -16.69
C ASN A 70 5.76 13.30 -15.86
N ASN A 71 6.14 14.40 -16.52
CA ASN A 71 6.43 15.68 -15.89
C ASN A 71 7.40 15.58 -14.69
N GLY A 72 8.47 14.82 -14.83
CA GLY A 72 9.47 14.62 -13.78
C GLY A 72 9.10 13.57 -12.72
N VAL A 73 7.91 12.97 -12.81
CA VAL A 73 7.47 11.88 -11.94
C VAL A 73 7.73 10.53 -12.63
N LYS A 74 8.35 9.60 -11.92
CA LYS A 74 8.57 8.23 -12.37
C LYS A 74 7.34 7.39 -12.03
N GLU A 75 6.57 6.98 -13.03
CA GLU A 75 5.31 6.25 -12.86
C GLU A 75 5.49 4.76 -13.08
N PHE A 76 5.02 3.96 -12.13
CA PHE A 76 5.00 2.50 -12.17
C PHE A 76 3.58 1.97 -12.08
N HIS A 77 3.35 0.73 -12.55
CA HIS A 77 2.08 0.04 -12.38
C HIS A 77 2.30 -1.37 -11.83
N LEU A 78 1.95 -1.58 -10.57
CA LEU A 78 1.88 -2.88 -9.91
C LEU A 78 0.46 -3.44 -10.03
N VAL A 79 0.36 -4.69 -10.45
CA VAL A 79 -0.91 -5.43 -10.51
C VAL A 79 -0.81 -6.61 -9.54
N ALA A 80 -1.53 -6.53 -8.42
CA ALA A 80 -1.67 -7.64 -7.47
C ALA A 80 -2.66 -8.64 -8.04
N GLU A 81 -2.24 -9.90 -8.29
CA GLU A 81 -3.05 -10.89 -8.98
C GLU A 81 -2.66 -12.32 -8.60
N PRO A 82 -3.57 -13.31 -8.80
CA PRO A 82 -3.22 -14.72 -8.73
C PRO A 82 -2.16 -15.07 -9.76
N VAL A 83 -1.23 -15.94 -9.38
CA VAL A 83 -0.09 -16.38 -10.19
C VAL A 83 0.05 -17.89 -10.08
N GLU A 84 0.24 -18.56 -11.21
CA GLU A 84 0.69 -19.95 -11.23
C GLU A 84 2.19 -19.98 -11.49
N ARG A 85 2.92 -20.77 -10.70
CA ARG A 85 4.36 -20.92 -10.83
C ARG A 85 4.77 -22.38 -10.61
N GLU A 86 5.53 -22.90 -11.52
CA GLU A 86 6.23 -24.16 -11.32
C GLU A 86 7.47 -23.92 -10.45
N LEU A 87 7.47 -24.51 -9.23
CA LEU A 87 8.55 -24.36 -8.26
C LEU A 87 9.64 -25.44 -8.43
N ALA A 88 9.26 -26.59 -8.93
CA ALA A 88 10.11 -27.71 -9.33
C ALA A 88 9.36 -28.51 -10.41
N ASP A 89 10.06 -29.42 -11.11
CA ASP A 89 9.51 -30.23 -12.19
C ASP A 89 8.17 -30.89 -11.79
N GLY A 90 7.08 -30.48 -12.44
CA GLY A 90 5.72 -30.95 -12.17
C GLY A 90 5.06 -30.38 -10.91
N MET A 91 5.74 -29.56 -10.12
CA MET A 91 5.22 -28.93 -8.91
C MET A 91 4.67 -27.52 -9.22
N ILE A 92 3.42 -27.46 -9.63
CA ILE A 92 2.73 -26.19 -9.91
C ILE A 92 2.12 -25.66 -8.60
N ALA A 93 2.48 -24.44 -8.22
CA ALA A 93 1.93 -23.73 -7.08
C ALA A 93 0.97 -22.62 -7.55
N HIS A 94 -0.20 -22.55 -6.91
CA HIS A 94 -1.14 -21.44 -7.06
C HIS A 94 -0.82 -20.41 -5.99
N LEU A 95 -0.25 -19.29 -6.40
CA LEU A 95 0.28 -18.24 -5.57
C LEU A 95 -0.47 -16.93 -5.82
N TRP A 96 -0.14 -15.92 -5.05
CA TRP A 96 -0.45 -14.53 -5.36
C TRP A 96 0.85 -13.76 -5.55
N GLY A 97 0.82 -12.76 -6.40
CA GLY A 97 2.02 -12.00 -6.70
C GLY A 97 1.71 -10.66 -7.36
N TYR A 98 2.73 -10.12 -8.00
CA TYR A 98 2.63 -8.85 -8.71
C TYR A 98 3.10 -9.02 -10.16
N ASN A 99 2.29 -8.51 -11.11
CA ASN A 99 2.62 -8.50 -12.54
C ASN A 99 2.99 -9.90 -13.07
N GLY A 100 2.21 -10.91 -12.69
CA GLY A 100 2.40 -12.30 -13.12
C GLY A 100 3.58 -13.01 -12.45
N GLN A 101 4.16 -12.44 -11.40
CA GLN A 101 5.32 -13.02 -10.70
C GLN A 101 5.10 -13.14 -9.19
N SER A 102 5.64 -14.21 -8.64
CA SER A 102 5.85 -14.43 -7.21
C SER A 102 7.33 -14.92 -7.05
N THR A 103 8.22 -14.15 -6.45
CA THR A 103 8.08 -12.79 -5.93
C THR A 103 7.87 -11.76 -7.04
N GLY A 104 7.34 -10.59 -6.70
CA GLY A 104 7.05 -9.54 -7.66
C GLY A 104 8.30 -8.87 -8.27
N PRO A 105 8.11 -8.02 -9.28
CA PRO A 105 9.20 -7.33 -9.97
C PRO A 105 9.95 -6.36 -9.05
N THR A 106 11.22 -6.11 -9.35
CA THR A 106 12.01 -5.06 -8.69
C THR A 106 11.55 -3.69 -9.16
N ILE A 107 11.25 -2.81 -8.22
CA ILE A 107 11.06 -1.38 -8.48
C ILE A 107 12.42 -0.70 -8.31
N GLU A 108 12.87 0.00 -9.35
CA GLU A 108 14.16 0.67 -9.35
C GLU A 108 14.00 2.17 -9.56
N ALA A 109 14.56 2.95 -8.62
CA ALA A 109 14.52 4.40 -8.67
C ALA A 109 15.76 4.99 -8.00
N VAL A 110 15.98 6.28 -8.12
CA VAL A 110 17.13 6.98 -7.57
C VAL A 110 16.69 7.89 -6.43
N GLU A 111 17.52 8.00 -5.38
CA GLU A 111 17.30 8.99 -4.32
C GLU A 111 17.08 10.38 -4.93
N GLY A 112 15.99 11.05 -4.55
CA GLY A 112 15.54 12.30 -5.13
C GLY A 112 14.49 12.17 -6.24
N ASP A 113 14.23 10.96 -6.73
CA ASP A 113 13.10 10.75 -7.65
C ASP A 113 11.77 10.97 -6.90
N ARG A 114 10.81 11.59 -7.61
CA ARG A 114 9.41 11.51 -7.24
C ARG A 114 8.79 10.33 -7.96
N VAL A 115 8.19 9.41 -7.20
CA VAL A 115 7.56 8.21 -7.74
C VAL A 115 6.06 8.26 -7.59
N ARG A 116 5.35 7.71 -8.59
CA ARG A 116 3.90 7.46 -8.53
C ARG A 116 3.65 6.02 -8.92
N ILE A 117 3.10 5.24 -8.00
CA ILE A 117 2.91 3.81 -8.18
C ILE A 117 1.42 3.51 -8.13
N TYR A 118 0.87 3.14 -9.28
CA TYR A 118 -0.50 2.65 -9.39
C TYR A 118 -0.54 1.20 -8.95
N VAL A 119 -1.33 0.88 -7.94
CA VAL A 119 -1.52 -0.50 -7.47
C VAL A 119 -2.94 -0.92 -7.81
N THR A 120 -3.08 -1.83 -8.76
CA THR A 120 -4.37 -2.41 -9.14
C THR A 120 -4.54 -3.76 -8.49
N ASN A 121 -5.63 -3.93 -7.75
CA ASN A 121 -5.96 -5.17 -7.07
C ASN A 121 -6.86 -6.06 -7.94
N LYS A 122 -6.35 -7.22 -8.37
CA LYS A 122 -7.08 -8.30 -9.05
C LYS A 122 -7.23 -9.54 -8.18
N LEU A 123 -6.88 -9.46 -6.89
CA LEU A 123 -7.08 -10.54 -5.94
C LEU A 123 -8.58 -10.65 -5.58
N PRO A 124 -9.01 -11.79 -4.99
CA PRO A 124 -10.38 -11.98 -4.53
C PRO A 124 -10.72 -11.19 -3.25
N GLU A 125 -9.71 -10.61 -2.60
CA GLU A 125 -9.85 -9.86 -1.34
C GLU A 125 -9.14 -8.49 -1.39
N GLY A 126 -9.33 -7.67 -0.35
CA GLY A 126 -8.66 -6.38 -0.23
C GLY A 126 -7.16 -6.52 0.03
N THR A 127 -6.35 -5.62 -0.53
CA THR A 127 -4.90 -5.58 -0.32
C THR A 127 -4.41 -4.15 -0.15
N THR A 128 -3.17 -4.01 0.27
CA THR A 128 -2.41 -2.75 0.27
C THR A 128 -0.98 -3.05 -0.15
N VAL A 129 -0.16 -2.03 -0.34
CA VAL A 129 1.29 -2.20 -0.48
C VAL A 129 1.99 -1.30 0.53
N HIS A 130 2.71 -1.91 1.45
CA HIS A 130 3.60 -1.25 2.38
C HIS A 130 5.01 -1.20 1.79
N TRP A 131 5.64 -0.04 1.90
CA TRP A 131 6.98 0.25 1.40
C TRP A 131 7.98 0.16 2.55
N HIS A 132 8.32 -1.07 2.90
CA HIS A 132 9.05 -1.39 4.10
C HIS A 132 10.44 -0.73 4.15
N GLY A 133 10.63 0.13 5.14
CA GLY A 133 11.89 0.83 5.39
C GLY A 133 12.08 2.14 4.62
N LEU A 134 11.15 2.53 3.75
CA LEU A 134 11.15 3.85 3.13
C LEU A 134 10.65 4.92 4.11
N ILE A 135 11.16 6.14 3.97
CA ILE A 135 10.67 7.32 4.69
C ILE A 135 9.70 8.04 3.76
N LEU A 136 8.44 8.09 4.13
CA LEU A 136 7.36 8.61 3.28
C LEU A 136 6.19 9.16 4.13
N PRO A 137 5.25 9.90 3.55
CA PRO A 137 4.07 10.39 4.25
C PRO A 137 3.22 9.23 4.76
N SER A 138 2.69 9.32 6.00
CA SER A 138 1.94 8.23 6.64
C SER A 138 0.74 7.74 5.82
N GLY A 139 0.06 8.62 5.07
CA GLY A 139 -1.03 8.24 4.17
C GLY A 139 -0.60 7.38 2.97
N MET A 140 0.71 7.28 2.70
CA MET A 140 1.29 6.48 1.63
C MET A 140 2.03 5.24 2.15
N ASP A 141 1.99 4.98 3.45
CA ASP A 141 2.72 3.89 4.09
C ASP A 141 2.12 2.50 3.84
N GLY A 142 0.88 2.44 3.40
CA GLY A 142 0.23 1.20 2.96
C GLY A 142 -0.24 0.27 4.07
N VAL A 143 -0.29 0.72 5.32
CA VAL A 143 -0.84 -0.05 6.44
C VAL A 143 -2.37 0.04 6.40
N SER A 144 -3.02 -1.10 6.14
CA SER A 144 -4.48 -1.18 6.01
C SER A 144 -5.20 -0.71 7.27
N GLY A 145 -6.15 0.18 7.10
CA GLY A 145 -6.96 0.72 8.20
C GLY A 145 -6.26 1.78 9.07
N LEU A 146 -4.95 1.96 8.90
CA LEU A 146 -4.18 3.00 9.58
C LEU A 146 -3.77 4.11 8.60
N SER A 147 -3.05 3.76 7.54
CA SER A 147 -2.61 4.73 6.52
C SER A 147 -3.73 5.09 5.55
N HIS A 148 -4.44 4.08 5.07
CA HIS A 148 -5.61 4.19 4.21
C HIS A 148 -6.42 2.87 4.24
N PRO A 149 -7.67 2.86 3.76
CA PRO A 149 -8.44 1.62 3.60
C PRO A 149 -7.78 0.65 2.62
N SER A 150 -8.01 -0.65 2.79
CA SER A 150 -7.61 -1.66 1.79
C SER A 150 -8.14 -1.31 0.41
N ILE A 151 -7.37 -1.61 -0.62
CA ILE A 151 -7.75 -1.50 -2.03
C ILE A 151 -8.70 -2.66 -2.34
N PRO A 152 -9.99 -2.42 -2.61
CA PRO A 152 -10.92 -3.51 -2.89
C PRO A 152 -10.59 -4.23 -4.21
N PRO A 153 -11.07 -5.48 -4.40
CA PRO A 153 -10.98 -6.17 -5.69
C PRO A 153 -11.44 -5.30 -6.87
N GLY A 154 -10.66 -5.31 -7.94
CA GLY A 154 -10.91 -4.55 -9.17
C GLY A 154 -10.65 -3.03 -9.06
N LYS A 155 -10.10 -2.54 -7.94
CA LYS A 155 -9.79 -1.12 -7.75
C LYS A 155 -8.30 -0.85 -7.84
N THR A 156 -7.98 0.43 -8.06
CA THR A 156 -6.60 0.93 -8.09
C THR A 156 -6.43 2.02 -7.06
N PHE A 157 -5.34 1.96 -6.32
CA PHE A 157 -4.87 3.04 -5.45
C PHE A 157 -3.58 3.63 -6.01
N VAL A 158 -3.33 4.90 -5.74
CA VAL A 158 -2.14 5.60 -6.23
C VAL A 158 -1.29 6.03 -5.04
N TYR A 159 -0.11 5.46 -4.95
CA TYR A 159 0.92 5.90 -4.02
C TYR A 159 1.81 6.92 -4.71
N GLU A 160 2.03 8.06 -4.08
CA GLU A 160 2.91 9.09 -4.64
C GLU A 160 3.75 9.71 -3.51
N PHE A 161 5.08 9.67 -3.66
CA PHE A 161 6.01 10.18 -2.66
C PHE A 161 7.38 10.44 -3.28
N ASP A 162 8.20 11.21 -2.55
CA ASP A 162 9.59 11.48 -2.91
C ASP A 162 10.51 10.48 -2.22
N LEU A 163 11.53 10.01 -2.93
CA LEU A 163 12.54 9.12 -2.39
C LEU A 163 13.65 9.94 -1.73
N VAL A 164 13.68 9.91 -0.40
CA VAL A 164 14.62 10.72 0.40
C VAL A 164 15.80 9.90 0.93
N LYS A 165 15.90 8.64 0.52
CA LYS A 165 16.91 7.71 1.04
C LYS A 165 17.19 6.63 0.00
N SER A 166 18.47 6.38 -0.27
CA SER A 166 18.92 5.24 -1.05
C SER A 166 19.03 3.97 -0.21
N GLY A 167 19.01 2.82 -0.86
CA GLY A 167 19.15 1.51 -0.21
C GLY A 167 18.43 0.39 -0.95
N THR A 168 18.36 -0.76 -0.29
CA THR A 168 17.58 -1.91 -0.74
C THR A 168 16.47 -2.15 0.26
N PHE A 169 15.25 -2.09 -0.20
CA PHE A 169 14.03 -2.17 0.59
C PHE A 169 13.14 -3.27 0.05
N MET A 170 12.08 -3.57 0.79
CA MET A 170 11.06 -4.53 0.40
C MET A 170 9.72 -3.82 0.25
N TYR A 171 8.87 -4.29 -0.67
CA TYR A 171 7.46 -3.96 -0.66
C TYR A 171 6.62 -5.23 -0.48
N HIS A 172 5.53 -5.12 0.27
CA HIS A 172 4.65 -6.24 0.58
C HIS A 172 3.26 -5.74 1.02
N PRO A 173 2.20 -6.59 1.00
CA PRO A 173 0.91 -6.21 1.53
C PRO A 173 0.95 -6.03 3.06
N HIS A 174 0.08 -5.15 3.58
CA HIS A 174 -0.06 -4.92 5.02
C HIS A 174 -1.55 -4.84 5.43
N GLY A 175 -2.34 -5.80 4.95
CA GLY A 175 -3.72 -6.03 5.34
C GLY A 175 -3.87 -7.41 5.97
N ASP A 176 -4.12 -8.46 5.20
CA ASP A 176 -3.91 -9.85 5.61
C ASP A 176 -2.48 -10.27 5.28
N GLU A 177 -1.55 -9.74 6.04
CA GLU A 177 -0.12 -9.90 5.81
C GLU A 177 0.30 -11.37 5.85
N MET A 178 -0.22 -12.13 6.81
CA MET A 178 0.16 -13.54 6.98
C MET A 178 -0.22 -14.38 5.76
N THR A 179 -1.42 -14.23 5.24
CA THR A 179 -1.89 -14.97 4.07
C THR A 179 -1.18 -14.47 2.80
N GLN A 180 -1.23 -13.16 2.57
CA GLN A 180 -0.78 -12.58 1.31
C GLN A 180 0.74 -12.71 1.13
N MET A 181 1.53 -12.53 2.18
CA MET A 181 2.98 -12.76 2.11
C MET A 181 3.32 -14.25 1.97
N ALA A 182 2.61 -15.14 2.68
CA ALA A 182 2.81 -16.58 2.54
C ALA A 182 2.48 -17.07 1.12
N MET A 183 1.53 -16.42 0.45
CA MET A 183 1.20 -16.67 -0.96
C MET A 183 2.24 -16.12 -1.95
N GLY A 184 3.25 -15.36 -1.47
CA GLY A 184 4.38 -14.90 -2.27
C GLY A 184 4.33 -13.42 -2.68
N MET A 185 3.44 -12.63 -2.07
CA MET A 185 3.28 -11.21 -2.40
C MET A 185 4.36 -10.36 -1.71
N MET A 186 5.50 -10.27 -2.32
CA MET A 186 6.59 -9.38 -1.92
C MET A 186 7.47 -9.05 -3.12
N GLY A 187 8.25 -7.98 -3.03
CA GLY A 187 9.24 -7.62 -4.03
C GLY A 187 10.27 -6.67 -3.47
N MET A 188 11.27 -6.37 -4.29
CA MET A 188 12.36 -5.46 -3.93
C MET A 188 12.08 -4.05 -4.45
N PHE A 189 12.51 -3.06 -3.68
CA PHE A 189 12.59 -1.66 -4.08
C PHE A 189 14.04 -1.19 -3.86
N VAL A 190 14.73 -0.79 -4.91
CA VAL A 190 16.17 -0.49 -4.91
C VAL A 190 16.43 0.90 -5.47
#